data_7af68cdec42d57e4002922ac8526db2c
#
_entry.id   7af68cdec42d57e4002922ac8526db2c
#
_cell.length_a   1.000
_cell.length_b   1.000
_cell.length_c   1.000
_cell.angle_alpha   90.00
_cell.angle_beta   90.00
_cell.angle_gamma   90.00
#
_symmetry.space_group_name_H-M   'P 1'
#
loop_
_entity.id
_entity.type
_entity.pdbx_description
1 polymer ?
#
loop_
_entity_poly.entity_id
_entity_poly.type
_entity_poly.pdbx_seq_one_letter_code
_entity_poly.pdbx_strand_id
1 'polypeptide(L)'
;MLLTEGRIPRIESEKQPRGLSAKTVRNINQVISSAMDMAVRHKLILTNPTEGCELPKVEHREMKTLPAERLGAFLREAKESGVYELYYLDLATGLRRGELLGLKWEDIDLQNGIIHVRRQVARVDGEVKELPLKTKNSYRNISISQDAVAMLTEMEAHRSSDYVFPSSTGGPISPDSVNNMLHRVLKRAGLPSIRFHDLRHTFATLALQNGVDIKTVSGMLGHFSAGFTLDTHVTTSAQKEADKTMGQVLAEK
;
A
#
# COMPACT_ATOMS: atom_id res chain seq x y z
N MET A 1 21.04 -24.60 -2.37
CA MET A 1 22.19 -23.90 -2.95
C MET A 1 21.88 -23.32 -4.33
N LEU A 2 21.33 -24.07 -5.28
CA LEU A 2 21.05 -23.62 -6.66
C LEU A 2 20.09 -22.41 -6.78
N LEU A 3 19.11 -22.23 -5.88
CA LEU A 3 18.13 -21.14 -5.97
C LEU A 3 18.68 -19.76 -5.59
N THR A 4 19.74 -19.69 -4.82
CA THR A 4 20.38 -18.43 -4.44
C THR A 4 21.49 -18.01 -5.42
N GLU A 5 22.04 -18.97 -6.15
CA GLU A 5 23.15 -18.73 -7.11
C GLU A 5 22.72 -18.77 -8.58
N GLY A 6 21.51 -19.26 -8.87
CA GLY A 6 21.11 -19.75 -10.18
C GLY A 6 20.40 -18.78 -11.11
N ARG A 7 20.29 -17.48 -10.82
CA ARG A 7 19.73 -16.55 -11.80
C ARG A 7 20.82 -16.09 -12.75
N ILE A 8 20.82 -16.64 -13.97
CA ILE A 8 21.62 -16.08 -15.08
C ILE A 8 20.92 -14.78 -15.49
N PRO A 9 21.47 -13.59 -15.23
CA PRO A 9 20.87 -12.35 -15.71
C PRO A 9 20.98 -12.31 -17.24
N ARG A 10 19.90 -11.93 -17.93
CA ARG A 10 19.94 -11.68 -19.38
C ARG A 10 20.89 -10.53 -19.74
N ILE A 11 21.22 -9.68 -18.79
CA ILE A 11 22.20 -8.60 -18.93
C ILE A 11 22.94 -8.52 -17.58
N GLU A 12 24.24 -8.69 -17.58
CA GLU A 12 25.08 -8.43 -16.43
C GLU A 12 25.11 -6.92 -16.16
N SER A 13 24.47 -6.47 -15.09
CA SER A 13 24.69 -5.14 -14.55
C SER A 13 25.35 -5.29 -13.18
N GLU A 14 26.39 -4.53 -12.95
CA GLU A 14 27.14 -4.48 -11.68
C GLU A 14 26.28 -4.16 -10.44
N LYS A 15 25.02 -3.75 -10.64
CA LYS A 15 24.07 -3.32 -9.60
C LYS A 15 23.11 -4.40 -9.12
N GLN A 16 23.09 -5.60 -9.72
CA GLN A 16 22.17 -6.66 -9.27
C GLN A 16 22.96 -7.82 -8.66
N PRO A 17 22.74 -8.15 -7.37
CA PRO A 17 23.33 -9.34 -6.78
C PRO A 17 22.85 -10.58 -7.55
N ARG A 18 23.76 -11.51 -7.83
CA ARG A 18 23.44 -12.81 -8.43
C ARG A 18 22.52 -13.59 -7.48
N GLY A 19 21.40 -14.11 -8.00
CA GLY A 19 20.51 -14.98 -7.25
C GLY A 19 19.15 -14.35 -6.90
N LEU A 20 18.31 -15.15 -6.25
CA LEU A 20 16.96 -14.76 -5.81
C LEU A 20 17.01 -14.23 -4.37
N SER A 21 16.11 -13.29 -4.05
CA SER A 21 15.97 -12.85 -2.66
C SER A 21 15.44 -13.98 -1.77
N ALA A 22 15.81 -14.00 -0.47
CA ALA A 22 15.30 -14.95 0.50
C ALA A 22 13.75 -15.02 0.49
N LYS A 23 13.08 -13.88 0.32
CA LYS A 23 11.62 -13.82 0.21
C LYS A 23 11.12 -14.52 -1.05
N THR A 24 11.79 -14.34 -2.19
CA THR A 24 11.42 -15.00 -3.45
C THR A 24 11.59 -16.51 -3.35
N VAL A 25 12.71 -16.97 -2.76
CA VAL A 25 12.96 -18.41 -2.53
C VAL A 25 11.86 -19.02 -1.67
N ARG A 26 11.48 -18.36 -0.56
CA ARG A 26 10.38 -18.82 0.29
C ARG A 26 9.03 -18.86 -0.43
N ASN A 27 8.72 -17.85 -1.24
CA ASN A 27 7.48 -17.83 -2.01
C ASN A 27 7.43 -18.97 -3.04
N ILE A 28 8.53 -19.26 -3.73
CA ILE A 28 8.63 -20.40 -4.65
C ILE A 28 8.44 -21.70 -3.89
N ASN A 29 9.15 -21.88 -2.76
CA ASN A 29 9.00 -23.08 -1.94
C ASN A 29 7.55 -23.26 -1.46
N GLN A 30 6.86 -22.22 -1.05
CA GLN A 30 5.47 -22.28 -0.63
C GLN A 30 4.54 -22.80 -1.74
N VAL A 31 4.74 -22.34 -2.98
CA VAL A 31 3.95 -22.82 -4.13
C VAL A 31 4.24 -24.29 -4.40
N ILE A 32 5.52 -24.69 -4.41
CA ILE A 32 5.93 -26.07 -4.62
C ILE A 32 5.40 -26.96 -3.49
N SER A 33 5.56 -26.55 -2.24
CA SER A 33 5.06 -27.30 -1.09
C SER A 33 3.55 -27.54 -1.16
N SER A 34 2.79 -26.49 -1.50
CA SER A 34 1.33 -26.63 -1.66
C SER A 34 0.95 -27.61 -2.79
N ALA A 35 1.70 -27.63 -3.88
CA ALA A 35 1.49 -28.59 -4.97
C ALA A 35 1.84 -30.02 -4.53
N MET A 36 2.94 -30.20 -3.78
CA MET A 36 3.34 -31.52 -3.25
C MET A 36 2.35 -32.02 -2.20
N ASP A 37 1.82 -31.15 -1.32
CA ASP A 37 0.76 -31.51 -0.39
C ASP A 37 -0.51 -31.98 -1.12
N MET A 38 -0.83 -31.37 -2.26
CA MET A 38 -1.93 -31.83 -3.09
C MET A 38 -1.63 -33.22 -3.67
N ALA A 39 -0.41 -33.45 -4.15
CA ALA A 39 0.00 -34.76 -4.66
C ALA A 39 -0.07 -35.87 -3.59
N VAL A 40 0.31 -35.57 -2.34
CA VAL A 40 0.13 -36.49 -1.20
C VAL A 40 -1.35 -36.79 -0.97
N ARG A 41 -2.21 -35.75 -0.93
CA ARG A 41 -3.66 -35.94 -0.75
C ARG A 41 -4.29 -36.80 -1.85
N HIS A 42 -3.81 -36.67 -3.09
CA HIS A 42 -4.24 -37.48 -4.22
C HIS A 42 -3.54 -38.84 -4.30
N LYS A 43 -2.70 -39.19 -3.29
CA LYS A 43 -1.94 -40.45 -3.25
C LYS A 43 -0.99 -40.67 -4.43
N LEU A 44 -0.52 -39.61 -5.04
CA LEU A 44 0.47 -39.65 -6.13
C LEU A 44 1.89 -39.82 -5.59
N ILE A 45 2.14 -39.33 -4.39
CA ILE A 45 3.40 -39.48 -3.64
C ILE A 45 3.07 -39.79 -2.17
N LEU A 46 4.00 -40.42 -1.45
CA LEU A 46 3.80 -40.81 -0.06
C LEU A 46 4.00 -39.66 0.94
N THR A 47 4.99 -38.80 0.67
CA THR A 47 5.38 -37.69 1.53
C THR A 47 5.70 -36.47 0.71
N ASN A 48 5.59 -35.29 1.30
CA ASN A 48 5.98 -34.06 0.63
C ASN A 48 7.50 -33.89 0.67
N PRO A 49 8.22 -33.90 -0.46
CA PRO A 49 9.67 -33.79 -0.50
C PRO A 49 10.20 -32.40 -0.12
N THR A 50 9.33 -31.40 0.04
CA THR A 50 9.72 -30.07 0.53
C THR A 50 9.74 -29.97 2.05
N GLU A 51 9.21 -30.98 2.76
CA GLU A 51 9.31 -31.06 4.20
C GLU A 51 10.79 -31.24 4.58
N GLY A 52 11.26 -30.40 5.52
CA GLY A 52 12.66 -30.40 5.93
C GLY A 52 13.62 -29.57 5.05
N CYS A 53 13.13 -28.91 4.00
CA CYS A 53 13.98 -27.98 3.25
C CYS A 53 14.38 -26.78 4.12
N GLU A 54 15.69 -26.53 4.25
CA GLU A 54 16.20 -25.33 4.90
C GLU A 54 15.97 -24.10 4.00
N LEU A 55 15.22 -23.14 4.51
CA LEU A 55 14.89 -21.92 3.80
C LEU A 55 15.69 -20.74 4.34
N PRO A 56 16.21 -19.86 3.46
CA PRO A 56 16.97 -18.68 3.88
C PRO A 56 16.13 -17.78 4.79
N LYS A 57 16.78 -17.18 5.81
CA LYS A 57 16.12 -16.21 6.70
C LYS A 57 15.79 -14.95 5.89
N VAL A 58 14.56 -14.46 6.09
CA VAL A 58 14.13 -13.15 5.55
C VAL A 58 14.48 -12.10 6.58
N GLU A 59 15.37 -11.20 6.24
CA GLU A 59 15.61 -10.01 7.04
C GLU A 59 14.39 -9.11 7.04
N HIS A 60 13.96 -8.70 8.21
CA HIS A 60 12.84 -7.75 8.36
C HIS A 60 13.37 -6.35 7.98
N ARG A 61 12.90 -5.83 6.86
CA ARG A 61 13.21 -4.46 6.47
C ARG A 61 12.18 -3.53 7.10
N GLU A 62 12.67 -2.51 7.77
CA GLU A 62 11.81 -1.44 8.27
C GLU A 62 11.01 -0.83 7.12
N MET A 63 9.74 -0.56 7.41
CA MET A 63 8.88 0.11 6.44
C MET A 63 9.30 1.57 6.33
N LYS A 64 9.44 2.00 5.09
CA LYS A 64 9.70 3.41 4.82
C LYS A 64 8.38 4.17 4.91
N THR A 65 8.38 5.20 5.73
CA THR A 65 7.27 6.17 5.80
C THR A 65 7.81 7.56 5.51
N LEU A 66 6.94 8.45 5.06
CA LEU A 66 7.28 9.86 4.93
C LEU A 66 7.03 10.54 6.29
N PRO A 67 8.07 11.09 6.94
CA PRO A 67 7.89 11.77 8.24
C PRO A 67 6.93 12.96 8.11
N ALA A 68 6.19 13.26 9.18
CA ALA A 68 5.20 14.33 9.21
C ALA A 68 5.80 15.69 8.77
N GLU A 69 7.03 15.98 9.19
CA GLU A 69 7.75 17.23 8.88
C GLU A 69 8.07 17.37 7.39
N ARG A 70 8.07 16.26 6.65
CA ARG A 70 8.36 16.21 5.22
C ARG A 70 7.11 16.29 4.34
N LEU A 71 5.91 16.08 4.91
CA LEU A 71 4.65 16.10 4.16
C LEU A 71 4.39 17.45 3.49
N GLY A 72 4.67 18.56 4.19
CA GLY A 72 4.48 19.89 3.62
C GLY A 72 5.33 20.14 2.37
N ALA A 73 6.59 19.67 2.36
CA ALA A 73 7.46 19.77 1.20
C ALA A 73 6.97 18.86 0.05
N PHE A 74 6.55 17.65 0.37
CA PHE A 74 5.99 16.70 -0.59
C PHE A 74 4.74 17.24 -1.28
N LEU A 75 3.76 17.75 -0.51
CA LEU A 75 2.49 18.23 -1.03
C LEU A 75 2.65 19.54 -1.83
N ARG A 76 3.58 20.43 -1.46
CA ARG A 76 3.90 21.61 -2.27
C ARG A 76 4.42 21.22 -3.64
N GLU A 77 5.41 20.33 -3.69
CA GLU A 77 5.96 19.86 -4.97
C GLU A 77 4.91 19.09 -5.78
N ALA A 78 4.03 18.31 -5.12
CA ALA A 78 2.92 17.65 -5.79
C ALA A 78 1.96 18.67 -6.43
N LYS A 79 1.71 19.81 -5.78
CA LYS A 79 0.89 20.91 -6.32
C LYS A 79 1.56 21.58 -7.51
N GLU A 80 2.84 21.89 -7.44
CA GLU A 80 3.63 22.45 -8.55
C GLU A 80 3.71 21.49 -9.74
N SER A 81 3.66 20.18 -9.46
CA SER A 81 3.66 19.11 -10.48
C SER A 81 2.27 18.77 -11.02
N GLY A 82 1.18 19.40 -10.53
CA GLY A 82 -0.21 19.14 -10.97
C GLY A 82 -0.75 17.76 -10.59
N VAL A 83 -0.30 17.22 -9.44
CA VAL A 83 -0.69 15.87 -8.93
C VAL A 83 -1.02 15.90 -7.43
N TYR A 84 -1.34 17.10 -6.92
CA TYR A 84 -1.63 17.32 -5.51
C TYR A 84 -2.83 16.48 -5.03
N GLU A 85 -3.94 16.56 -5.74
CA GLU A 85 -5.22 15.97 -5.34
C GLU A 85 -5.11 14.44 -5.22
N LEU A 86 -4.35 13.81 -6.12
CA LEU A 86 -4.12 12.37 -6.10
C LEU A 86 -3.36 11.95 -4.83
N TYR A 87 -2.25 12.61 -4.51
CA TYR A 87 -1.44 12.25 -3.36
C TYR A 87 -2.04 12.73 -2.03
N TYR A 88 -2.74 13.86 -2.04
CA TYR A 88 -3.49 14.30 -0.87
C TYR A 88 -4.56 13.28 -0.48
N LEU A 89 -5.36 12.83 -1.45
CA LEU A 89 -6.41 11.84 -1.19
C LEU A 89 -5.83 10.49 -0.73
N ASP A 90 -4.72 10.05 -1.29
CA ASP A 90 -4.03 8.84 -0.85
C ASP A 90 -3.55 8.94 0.60
N LEU A 91 -2.92 10.07 0.96
CA LEU A 91 -2.46 10.36 2.33
C LEU A 91 -3.61 10.59 3.32
N ALA A 92 -4.78 11.03 2.87
CA ALA A 92 -5.96 11.25 3.72
C ALA A 92 -6.77 9.96 3.96
N THR A 93 -6.69 8.99 3.06
CA THR A 93 -7.56 7.80 3.07
C THR A 93 -6.82 6.47 3.24
N GLY A 94 -5.54 6.43 2.91
CA GLY A 94 -4.73 5.22 2.91
C GLY A 94 -5.23 4.15 1.93
N LEU A 95 -5.89 4.54 0.84
CA LEU A 95 -6.34 3.63 -0.21
C LEU A 95 -5.18 2.83 -0.80
N ARG A 96 -5.45 1.61 -1.28
CA ARG A 96 -4.46 0.94 -2.12
C ARG A 96 -4.37 1.65 -3.46
N ARG A 97 -3.17 1.72 -4.05
CA ARG A 97 -2.97 2.37 -5.35
C ARG A 97 -4.06 2.02 -6.37
N GLY A 98 -4.34 0.73 -6.56
CA GLY A 98 -5.36 0.30 -7.51
C GLY A 98 -6.77 0.74 -7.15
N GLU A 99 -7.11 0.85 -5.87
CA GLU A 99 -8.40 1.35 -5.37
C GLU A 99 -8.51 2.86 -5.67
N LEU A 100 -7.48 3.64 -5.33
CA LEU A 100 -7.43 5.07 -5.61
C LEU A 100 -7.61 5.39 -7.10
N LEU A 101 -6.89 4.66 -7.97
CA LEU A 101 -6.96 4.85 -9.42
C LEU A 101 -8.26 4.32 -10.05
N GLY A 102 -8.98 3.46 -9.32
CA GLY A 102 -10.29 2.94 -9.71
C GLY A 102 -11.47 3.76 -9.22
N LEU A 103 -11.25 4.85 -8.47
CA LEU A 103 -12.34 5.71 -7.98
C LEU A 103 -13.04 6.39 -9.13
N LYS A 104 -14.36 6.31 -9.10
CA LYS A 104 -15.26 7.07 -9.99
C LYS A 104 -16.09 8.06 -9.17
N TRP A 105 -16.62 9.07 -9.82
CA TRP A 105 -17.46 10.08 -9.16
C TRP A 105 -18.72 9.47 -8.53
N GLU A 106 -19.28 8.42 -9.11
CA GLU A 106 -20.38 7.65 -8.52
C GLU A 106 -20.06 6.96 -7.19
N ASP A 107 -18.78 6.82 -6.86
CA ASP A 107 -18.31 6.22 -5.60
C ASP A 107 -18.14 7.25 -4.47
N ILE A 108 -18.34 8.53 -4.76
CA ILE A 108 -18.09 9.62 -3.81
C ILE A 108 -19.41 10.28 -3.42
N ASP A 109 -19.77 10.17 -2.17
CA ASP A 109 -20.86 10.90 -1.55
C ASP A 109 -20.30 12.18 -0.91
N LEU A 110 -20.29 13.26 -1.69
CA LEU A 110 -19.79 14.56 -1.23
C LEU A 110 -20.66 15.19 -0.15
N GLN A 111 -21.95 14.86 -0.07
CA GLN A 111 -22.85 15.41 0.94
C GLN A 111 -22.52 14.85 2.32
N ASN A 112 -22.23 13.55 2.40
CA ASN A 112 -21.91 12.87 3.65
C ASN A 112 -20.40 12.73 3.88
N GLY A 113 -19.56 13.13 2.92
CA GLY A 113 -18.10 13.00 3.00
C GLY A 113 -17.65 11.54 3.06
N ILE A 114 -18.19 10.69 2.19
CA ILE A 114 -17.93 9.24 2.18
C ILE A 114 -17.42 8.79 0.81
N ILE A 115 -16.36 8.00 0.82
CA ILE A 115 -15.88 7.26 -0.37
C ILE A 115 -16.25 5.80 -0.22
N HIS A 116 -16.92 5.25 -1.24
CA HIS A 116 -17.26 3.84 -1.35
C HIS A 116 -16.19 3.11 -2.18
N VAL A 117 -15.38 2.28 -1.55
CA VAL A 117 -14.34 1.51 -2.25
C VAL A 117 -14.98 0.28 -2.87
N ARG A 118 -15.14 0.26 -4.20
CA ARG A 118 -15.90 -0.78 -4.93
C ARG A 118 -15.10 -1.53 -5.98
N ARG A 119 -14.01 -0.92 -6.49
CA ARG A 119 -13.21 -1.46 -7.59
C ARG A 119 -11.73 -1.14 -7.44
N GLN A 120 -10.94 -1.70 -8.30
CA GLN A 120 -9.52 -1.40 -8.40
C GLN A 120 -9.08 -1.39 -9.86
N VAL A 121 -7.98 -0.70 -10.13
CA VAL A 121 -7.32 -0.69 -11.43
C VAL A 121 -5.97 -1.40 -11.30
N ALA A 122 -5.70 -2.28 -12.23
CA ALA A 122 -4.42 -2.99 -12.31
C ALA A 122 -3.98 -3.17 -13.75
N ARG A 123 -2.68 -3.47 -13.95
CA ARG A 123 -2.18 -3.91 -15.24
C ARG A 123 -2.30 -5.43 -15.34
N VAL A 124 -3.04 -5.91 -16.34
CA VAL A 124 -3.25 -7.33 -16.64
C VAL A 124 -2.95 -7.54 -18.12
N ASP A 125 -2.06 -8.46 -18.42
CA ASP A 125 -1.63 -8.78 -19.80
C ASP A 125 -1.15 -7.55 -20.59
N GLY A 126 -0.46 -6.64 -19.91
CA GLY A 126 0.04 -5.40 -20.50
C GLY A 126 -0.96 -4.25 -20.58
N GLU A 127 -2.24 -4.48 -20.35
CA GLU A 127 -3.32 -3.49 -20.41
C GLU A 127 -3.72 -3.01 -19.02
N VAL A 128 -4.18 -1.76 -18.94
CA VAL A 128 -4.76 -1.19 -17.72
C VAL A 128 -6.25 -1.55 -17.68
N LYS A 129 -6.64 -2.35 -16.67
CA LYS A 129 -8.02 -2.86 -16.55
C LYS A 129 -8.62 -2.52 -15.20
N GLU A 130 -9.91 -2.21 -15.21
CA GLU A 130 -10.74 -2.17 -14.01
C GLU A 130 -11.07 -3.60 -13.59
N LEU A 131 -10.93 -3.88 -12.31
CA LEU A 131 -11.16 -5.19 -11.71
C LEU A 131 -12.02 -5.06 -10.45
N PRO A 132 -12.82 -6.08 -10.12
CA PRO A 132 -13.48 -6.14 -8.82
C PRO A 132 -12.44 -6.26 -7.70
N LEU A 133 -12.85 -5.95 -6.49
CA LEU A 133 -12.01 -6.14 -5.31
C LEU A 133 -11.84 -7.64 -5.00
N LYS A 134 -10.65 -8.02 -4.53
CA LYS A 134 -10.27 -9.43 -4.35
C LYS A 134 -11.04 -10.14 -3.23
N THR A 135 -11.50 -9.41 -2.20
CA THR A 135 -12.16 -9.98 -1.03
C THR A 135 -13.34 -9.12 -0.60
N LYS A 136 -14.31 -9.71 0.11
CA LYS A 136 -15.44 -8.98 0.70
C LYS A 136 -14.99 -7.85 1.64
N ASN A 137 -13.94 -8.04 2.40
CA ASN A 137 -13.40 -7.03 3.34
C ASN A 137 -12.73 -5.85 2.64
N SER A 138 -12.47 -5.96 1.34
CA SER A 138 -11.95 -4.83 0.56
C SER A 138 -13.03 -3.80 0.23
N TYR A 139 -14.31 -4.23 0.18
CA TYR A 139 -15.46 -3.32 0.03
C TYR A 139 -15.69 -2.62 1.36
N ARG A 140 -15.51 -1.31 1.37
CA ARG A 140 -15.62 -0.49 2.58
C ARG A 140 -15.96 0.95 2.26
N ASN A 141 -16.46 1.64 3.28
CA ASN A 141 -16.70 3.07 3.25
C ASN A 141 -15.58 3.76 4.03
N ILE A 142 -15.10 4.87 3.51
CA ILE A 142 -14.08 5.70 4.16
C ILE A 142 -14.65 7.11 4.29
N SER A 143 -14.72 7.61 5.53
CA SER A 143 -15.06 9.03 5.77
C SER A 143 -13.86 9.90 5.43
N ILE A 144 -14.13 11.04 4.82
CA ILE A 144 -13.10 12.03 4.43
C ILE A 144 -13.36 13.37 5.12
N SER A 145 -12.30 14.14 5.31
CA SER A 145 -12.35 15.47 5.93
C SER A 145 -13.08 16.48 5.04
N GLN A 146 -13.54 17.58 5.67
CA GLN A 146 -14.18 18.68 4.93
C GLN A 146 -13.25 19.30 3.87
N ASP A 147 -11.94 19.35 4.13
CA ASP A 147 -10.96 19.82 3.14
C ASP A 147 -10.89 18.89 1.93
N ALA A 148 -10.95 17.57 2.15
CA ALA A 148 -11.01 16.59 1.07
C ALA A 148 -12.33 16.70 0.27
N VAL A 149 -13.46 16.94 0.96
CA VAL A 149 -14.76 17.18 0.32
C VAL A 149 -14.71 18.44 -0.54
N ALA A 150 -14.18 19.55 -0.02
CA ALA A 150 -14.05 20.80 -0.77
C ALA A 150 -13.18 20.62 -2.02
N MET A 151 -12.03 19.98 -1.89
CA MET A 151 -11.13 19.64 -2.99
C MET A 151 -11.83 18.80 -4.06
N LEU A 152 -12.52 17.73 -3.65
CA LEU A 152 -13.22 16.84 -4.59
C LEU A 152 -14.43 17.53 -5.24
N THR A 153 -15.11 18.44 -4.55
CA THR A 153 -16.22 19.23 -5.11
C THR A 153 -15.71 20.14 -6.24
N GLU A 154 -14.55 20.79 -6.03
CA GLU A 154 -13.92 21.61 -7.07
C GLU A 154 -13.51 20.75 -8.28
N MET A 155 -12.91 19.59 -8.03
CA MET A 155 -12.54 18.66 -9.10
C MET A 155 -13.76 18.15 -9.87
N GLU A 156 -14.87 17.83 -9.18
CA GLU A 156 -16.10 17.34 -9.82
C GLU A 156 -16.71 18.40 -10.74
N ALA A 157 -16.69 19.67 -10.35
CA ALA A 157 -17.20 20.78 -11.18
C ALA A 157 -16.46 20.88 -12.53
N HIS A 158 -15.22 20.40 -12.59
CA HIS A 158 -14.37 20.42 -13.79
C HIS A 158 -14.11 19.02 -14.39
N ARG A 159 -14.94 18.02 -14.00
CA ARG A 159 -14.73 16.63 -14.43
C ARG A 159 -14.79 16.49 -15.95
N SER A 160 -13.87 15.72 -16.50
CA SER A 160 -13.82 15.35 -17.93
C SER A 160 -14.00 13.84 -18.16
N SER A 161 -14.22 13.08 -17.11
CA SER A 161 -14.31 11.62 -17.12
C SER A 161 -15.17 11.11 -15.96
N ASP A 162 -15.58 9.85 -16.01
CA ASP A 162 -16.21 9.15 -14.88
C ASP A 162 -15.18 8.88 -13.76
N TYR A 163 -13.90 8.74 -14.10
CA TYR A 163 -12.84 8.53 -13.11
C TYR A 163 -12.46 9.84 -12.41
N VAL A 164 -12.18 9.77 -11.12
CA VAL A 164 -11.68 10.91 -10.33
C VAL A 164 -10.28 11.30 -10.78
N PHE A 165 -9.44 10.31 -11.12
CA PHE A 165 -8.08 10.50 -11.63
C PHE A 165 -7.94 9.86 -13.02
N PRO A 166 -8.39 10.54 -14.08
CA PRO A 166 -8.36 9.98 -15.43
C PRO A 166 -6.96 10.05 -16.05
N SER A 167 -6.72 9.19 -17.02
CA SER A 167 -5.64 9.36 -17.99
C SER A 167 -5.96 10.48 -18.99
N SER A 168 -5.00 10.87 -19.82
CA SER A 168 -5.21 11.85 -20.89
C SER A 168 -6.26 11.42 -21.92
N THR A 169 -6.62 10.16 -21.98
CA THR A 169 -7.67 9.61 -22.87
C THR A 169 -9.02 9.43 -22.16
N GLY A 170 -9.15 9.88 -20.91
CA GLY A 170 -10.38 9.77 -20.12
C GLY A 170 -10.60 8.41 -19.45
N GLY A 171 -9.79 7.40 -19.75
CA GLY A 171 -9.81 6.10 -19.08
C GLY A 171 -9.04 6.11 -17.76
N PRO A 172 -8.89 4.94 -17.10
CA PRO A 172 -8.13 4.85 -15.86
C PRO A 172 -6.65 5.14 -16.09
N ILE A 173 -6.06 5.89 -15.17
CA ILE A 173 -4.62 6.19 -15.22
C ILE A 173 -3.79 4.93 -14.92
N SER A 174 -2.67 4.76 -15.64
CA SER A 174 -1.78 3.62 -15.42
C SER A 174 -1.11 3.66 -14.05
N PRO A 175 -1.11 2.54 -13.31
CA PRO A 175 -0.36 2.43 -12.05
C PRO A 175 1.13 2.75 -12.18
N ASP A 176 1.74 2.49 -13.34
CA ASP A 176 3.16 2.79 -13.58
C ASP A 176 3.39 4.29 -13.76
N SER A 177 2.45 4.98 -14.43
CA SER A 177 2.52 6.45 -14.59
C SER A 177 2.51 7.15 -13.23
N VAL A 178 1.66 6.70 -12.32
CA VAL A 178 1.56 7.27 -10.96
C VAL A 178 2.82 6.99 -10.14
N ASN A 179 3.43 5.80 -10.26
CA ASN A 179 4.73 5.55 -9.64
C ASN A 179 5.82 6.50 -10.18
N ASN A 180 5.86 6.70 -11.50
CA ASN A 180 6.82 7.60 -12.12
C ASN A 180 6.60 9.07 -11.70
N MET A 181 5.34 9.48 -11.53
CA MET A 181 4.99 10.79 -10.97
C MET A 181 5.50 10.92 -9.53
N LEU A 182 5.25 9.93 -8.67
CA LEU A 182 5.74 9.92 -7.29
C LEU A 182 7.26 10.08 -7.22
N HIS A 183 8.00 9.30 -8.01
CA HIS A 183 9.47 9.40 -8.02
C HIS A 183 9.96 10.79 -8.45
N ARG A 184 9.28 11.43 -9.41
CA ARG A 184 9.62 12.79 -9.84
C ARG A 184 9.35 13.82 -8.74
N VAL A 185 8.19 13.76 -8.09
CA VAL A 185 7.82 14.63 -6.97
C VAL A 185 8.84 14.50 -5.83
N LEU A 186 9.11 13.27 -5.38
CA LEU A 186 10.08 13.02 -4.31
C LEU A 186 11.49 13.54 -4.65
N LYS A 187 11.94 13.32 -5.89
CA LYS A 187 13.24 13.80 -6.34
C LYS A 187 13.33 15.33 -6.33
N ARG A 188 12.29 16.04 -6.84
CA ARG A 188 12.24 17.52 -6.86
C ARG A 188 12.13 18.12 -5.47
N ALA A 189 11.35 17.48 -4.59
CA ALA A 189 11.25 17.88 -3.19
C ALA A 189 12.51 17.57 -2.35
N GLY A 190 13.53 16.93 -2.91
CA GLY A 190 14.72 16.50 -2.17
C GLY A 190 14.46 15.44 -1.12
N LEU A 191 13.42 14.62 -1.33
CA LEU A 191 12.96 13.60 -0.39
C LEU A 191 13.49 12.20 -0.75
N PRO A 192 13.64 11.31 0.24
CA PRO A 192 14.04 9.93 -0.04
C PRO A 192 13.02 9.21 -0.91
N SER A 193 13.51 8.34 -1.79
CA SER A 193 12.64 7.53 -2.64
C SER A 193 11.88 6.50 -1.80
N ILE A 194 10.57 6.56 -1.88
CA ILE A 194 9.63 5.59 -1.30
C ILE A 194 8.75 5.00 -2.41
N ARG A 195 8.13 3.86 -2.13
CA ARG A 195 7.15 3.24 -3.02
C ARG A 195 5.78 3.88 -2.83
N PHE A 196 4.89 3.78 -3.80
CA PHE A 196 3.51 4.25 -3.66
C PHE A 196 2.81 3.65 -2.42
N HIS A 197 3.01 2.37 -2.17
CA HIS A 197 2.41 1.71 -1.01
C HIS A 197 2.92 2.24 0.35
N ASP A 198 4.09 2.87 0.36
CA ASP A 198 4.65 3.47 1.57
C ASP A 198 3.90 4.77 1.97
N LEU A 199 3.15 5.41 1.06
CA LEU A 199 2.22 6.51 1.40
C LEU A 199 1.06 6.01 2.26
N ARG A 200 0.50 4.84 1.94
CA ARG A 200 -0.51 4.19 2.77
C ARG A 200 0.05 3.80 4.15
N HIS A 201 1.32 3.38 4.22
CA HIS A 201 1.98 3.17 5.52
C HIS A 201 2.15 4.49 6.27
N THR A 202 2.47 5.58 5.56
CA THR A 202 2.53 6.93 6.13
C THR A 202 1.18 7.34 6.74
N PHE A 203 0.08 7.19 6.00
CA PHE A 203 -1.28 7.42 6.54
C PHE A 203 -1.53 6.64 7.83
N ALA A 204 -1.28 5.32 7.82
CA ALA A 204 -1.53 4.48 8.97
C ALA A 204 -0.70 4.89 10.20
N THR A 205 0.58 5.17 9.99
CA THR A 205 1.49 5.61 11.06
C THR A 205 1.03 6.94 11.64
N LEU A 206 0.71 7.92 10.79
CA LEU A 206 0.24 9.23 11.22
C LEU A 206 -1.10 9.15 11.96
N ALA A 207 -2.05 8.36 11.46
CA ALA A 207 -3.34 8.18 12.11
C ALA A 207 -3.19 7.59 13.52
N LEU A 208 -2.36 6.56 13.68
CA LEU A 208 -2.07 5.96 15.00
C LEU A 208 -1.34 6.92 15.93
N GLN A 209 -0.35 7.68 15.43
CA GLN A 209 0.39 8.68 16.21
C GLN A 209 -0.51 9.83 16.67
N ASN A 210 -1.56 10.16 15.93
CA ASN A 210 -2.55 11.17 16.29
C ASN A 210 -3.76 10.60 17.06
N GLY A 211 -3.64 9.40 17.62
CA GLY A 211 -4.63 8.83 18.56
C GLY A 211 -5.83 8.17 17.89
N VAL A 212 -5.84 7.97 16.56
CA VAL A 212 -6.90 7.19 15.93
C VAL A 212 -6.73 5.73 16.34
N ASP A 213 -7.80 5.11 16.83
CA ASP A 213 -7.75 3.73 17.31
C ASP A 213 -7.41 2.75 16.16
N ILE A 214 -6.71 1.68 16.54
CA ILE A 214 -6.17 0.71 15.57
C ILE A 214 -7.25 -0.04 14.79
N LYS A 215 -8.42 -0.25 15.37
CA LYS A 215 -9.54 -0.94 14.73
C LYS A 215 -10.12 -0.06 13.62
N THR A 216 -10.25 1.23 13.87
CA THR A 216 -10.66 2.24 12.89
C THR A 216 -9.65 2.32 11.75
N VAL A 217 -8.35 2.46 12.05
CA VAL A 217 -7.30 2.48 11.02
C VAL A 217 -7.30 1.19 10.19
N SER A 218 -7.41 0.02 10.85
CA SER A 218 -7.50 -1.29 10.17
C SER A 218 -8.73 -1.37 9.26
N GLY A 219 -9.87 -0.85 9.71
CA GLY A 219 -11.10 -0.76 8.92
C GLY A 219 -10.93 0.11 7.68
N MET A 220 -10.39 1.34 7.84
CA MET A 220 -10.12 2.25 6.72
C MET A 220 -9.17 1.62 5.70
N LEU A 221 -8.15 0.91 6.17
CA LEU A 221 -7.20 0.21 5.32
C LEU A 221 -7.80 -1.06 4.68
N GLY A 222 -8.87 -1.63 5.21
CA GLY A 222 -9.41 -2.92 4.75
C GLY A 222 -8.41 -4.06 4.99
N HIS A 223 -7.79 -4.09 6.17
CA HIS A 223 -6.95 -5.20 6.62
C HIS A 223 -7.83 -6.33 7.15
N PHE A 224 -7.38 -7.58 6.99
CA PHE A 224 -8.10 -8.75 7.49
C PHE A 224 -8.18 -8.77 9.02
N SER A 225 -7.16 -8.28 9.70
CA SER A 225 -7.11 -8.20 11.17
C SER A 225 -6.39 -6.95 11.65
N ALA A 226 -6.78 -6.47 12.84
CA ALA A 226 -6.09 -5.39 13.53
C ALA A 226 -4.64 -5.78 13.90
N GLY A 227 -4.37 -7.06 14.16
CA GLY A 227 -3.01 -7.59 14.39
C GLY A 227 -2.07 -7.26 13.23
N PHE A 228 -2.51 -7.41 11.99
CA PHE A 228 -1.70 -7.04 10.83
C PHE A 228 -1.37 -5.53 10.83
N THR A 229 -2.28 -4.67 11.26
CA THR A 229 -2.04 -3.23 11.41
C THR A 229 -1.03 -2.95 12.53
N LEU A 230 -1.13 -3.67 13.67
CA LEU A 230 -0.18 -3.59 14.79
C LEU A 230 1.23 -3.99 14.35
N ASP A 231 1.37 -5.18 13.79
CA ASP A 231 2.68 -5.70 13.35
C ASP A 231 3.35 -4.81 12.32
N THR A 232 2.55 -4.07 11.57
CA THR A 232 3.02 -3.32 10.40
C THR A 232 3.26 -1.84 10.71
N HIS A 233 2.55 -1.26 11.69
CA HIS A 233 2.51 0.19 11.88
C HIS A 233 2.78 0.66 13.31
N VAL A 234 2.87 -0.24 14.32
CA VAL A 234 3.29 0.16 15.66
C VAL A 234 4.77 0.47 15.66
N THR A 235 5.10 1.74 15.77
CA THR A 235 6.47 2.22 15.85
C THR A 235 6.96 2.22 17.30
N THR A 236 8.28 2.15 17.49
CA THR A 236 8.92 2.28 18.80
C THR A 236 8.53 3.59 19.51
N SER A 237 8.18 4.64 18.75
CA SER A 237 7.69 5.91 19.30
C SER A 237 6.30 5.78 19.93
N ALA A 238 5.38 5.04 19.31
CA ALA A 238 4.06 4.77 19.86
C ALA A 238 4.13 3.94 21.15
N GLN A 239 5.07 2.99 21.24
CA GLN A 239 5.32 2.22 22.47
C GLN A 239 5.85 3.12 23.59
N LYS A 240 6.78 4.02 23.30
CA LYS A 240 7.29 5.00 24.29
C LYS A 240 6.23 5.97 24.79
N GLU A 241 5.33 6.40 23.91
CA GLU A 241 4.19 7.28 24.29
C GLU A 241 3.21 6.52 25.21
N ALA A 242 2.91 5.26 24.89
CA ALA A 242 2.09 4.40 25.74
C ALA A 242 2.73 4.16 27.13
N ASP A 243 4.04 3.89 27.18
CA ASP A 243 4.80 3.72 28.44
C ASP A 243 4.75 5.00 29.29
N LYS A 244 4.90 6.18 28.65
CA LYS A 244 4.82 7.47 29.35
C LYS A 244 3.41 7.71 29.92
N THR A 245 2.38 7.42 29.15
CA THR A 245 0.97 7.55 29.58
C THR A 245 0.67 6.59 30.73
N MET A 246 1.11 5.33 30.64
CA MET A 246 0.95 4.36 31.73
C MET A 246 1.73 4.77 32.98
N GLY A 247 2.93 5.30 32.83
CA GLY A 247 3.71 5.87 33.94
C GLY A 247 2.98 6.98 34.67
N GLN A 248 2.32 7.88 33.94
CA GLN A 248 1.50 8.96 34.52
C GLN A 248 0.27 8.41 35.28
N VAL A 249 -0.49 7.50 34.66
CA VAL A 249 -1.68 6.88 35.28
C VAL A 249 -1.32 6.10 36.54
N LEU A 250 -0.16 5.46 36.59
CA LEU A 250 0.29 4.71 37.77
C LEU A 250 0.89 5.60 38.85
N ALA A 251 1.39 6.79 38.52
CA ALA A 251 1.95 7.75 39.48
C ALA A 251 0.85 8.56 40.19
N GLU A 252 -0.37 8.67 39.63
CA GLU A 252 -1.52 9.36 40.22
C GLU A 252 -2.32 8.51 41.22
N LYS A 253 -1.86 7.30 41.55
CA LYS A 253 -2.43 6.41 42.60
C LYS A 253 -1.50 6.25 43.76
#